data_5cc8d9171aed1f51b7def020425241fa
#
_entry.id   5cc8d9171aed1f51b7def020425241fa
#
_cell.length_a   1.000
_cell.length_b   1.000
_cell.length_c   1.000
_cell.angle_alpha   90.00
_cell.angle_beta   90.00
_cell.angle_gamma   90.00
#
_symmetry.space_group_name_H-M   'P 1'
#
loop_
_entity.id
_entity.type
_entity.pdbx_description
1 polymer ?
#
loop_
_entity_poly.entity_id
_entity_poly.type
_entity_poly.pdbx_seq_one_letter_code
_entity_poly.pdbx_strand_id
1 'polypeptide(L)'
;MALDESKGVWKSGTGKGRHTPKGRQLEDKAWDEVRALLGDAPRRRDLLIEYLHRIQDTYGHLSAAHLRALAEEMRISQAEVYEVATFYAHFDVVKEGETPPPALTIRVCDSLSCELAGAQALKSALEDGLDPAEVRVLRAPCMGRCDT
;
A
#
# COMPACT_ATOMS: atom_id res chain seq x y z
N MET A 1 -40.43 -1.06 -15.31
CA MET A 1 -39.00 -1.38 -15.41
C MET A 1 -38.92 -2.87 -15.66
N ALA A 2 -38.69 -3.30 -16.87
CA ALA A 2 -38.66 -4.72 -17.23
C ALA A 2 -37.22 -5.22 -17.10
N LEU A 3 -36.99 -6.29 -16.34
CA LEU A 3 -35.74 -7.01 -16.28
C LEU A 3 -35.65 -7.86 -17.55
N ASP A 4 -34.57 -7.69 -18.30
CA ASP A 4 -34.22 -8.62 -19.38
C ASP A 4 -33.51 -9.81 -18.72
N GLU A 5 -34.25 -10.89 -18.50
CA GLU A 5 -33.81 -12.12 -17.86
C GLU A 5 -32.78 -12.91 -18.68
N SER A 6 -32.50 -12.52 -19.93
CA SER A 6 -31.64 -13.31 -20.81
C SER A 6 -30.17 -13.08 -20.67
N LYS A 7 -29.70 -12.01 -19.95
CA LYS A 7 -28.26 -11.69 -19.86
C LYS A 7 -27.77 -11.13 -18.51
N GLY A 8 -28.59 -10.98 -17.48
CA GLY A 8 -28.13 -10.56 -16.14
C GLY A 8 -27.33 -9.24 -16.08
N VAL A 9 -27.40 -8.38 -17.11
CA VAL A 9 -26.63 -7.16 -17.22
C VAL A 9 -27.57 -5.96 -17.11
N TRP A 10 -27.36 -5.11 -16.11
CA TRP A 10 -28.01 -3.81 -16.03
C TRP A 10 -27.59 -2.97 -17.23
N LYS A 11 -28.53 -2.69 -18.16
CA LYS A 11 -28.33 -1.64 -19.15
C LYS A 11 -28.55 -0.30 -18.46
N SER A 12 -27.47 0.38 -18.07
CA SER A 12 -27.55 1.79 -17.73
C SER A 12 -27.96 2.56 -18.97
N GLY A 13 -28.86 3.56 -18.78
CA GLY A 13 -29.48 4.30 -19.86
C GLY A 13 -28.56 4.80 -20.96
N THR A 14 -29.14 5.20 -22.08
CA THR A 14 -28.60 5.58 -23.38
C THR A 14 -27.51 6.69 -23.43
N GLY A 15 -26.73 6.88 -22.38
CA GLY A 15 -25.53 7.74 -22.39
C GLY A 15 -24.42 7.08 -23.17
N LYS A 16 -23.83 7.76 -24.16
CA LYS A 16 -22.57 7.36 -24.78
C LYS A 16 -21.56 7.08 -23.67
N GLY A 17 -21.13 5.82 -23.54
CA GLY A 17 -20.12 5.43 -22.57
C GLY A 17 -18.91 6.38 -22.67
N ARG A 18 -18.37 6.82 -21.52
CA ARG A 18 -17.16 7.63 -21.52
C ARG A 18 -16.06 6.86 -22.22
N HIS A 19 -15.48 7.46 -23.25
CA HIS A 19 -14.39 6.86 -24.03
C HIS A 19 -13.08 6.76 -23.23
N THR A 20 -12.98 7.46 -22.11
CA THR A 20 -11.80 7.47 -21.24
C THR A 20 -12.03 6.57 -20.02
N PRO A 21 -11.18 5.57 -19.78
CA PRO A 21 -11.25 4.75 -18.58
C PRO A 21 -11.15 5.63 -17.32
N LYS A 22 -11.92 5.29 -16.28
CA LYS A 22 -11.87 5.98 -15.00
C LYS A 22 -10.71 5.45 -14.16
N GLY A 23 -10.09 6.32 -13.36
CA GLY A 23 -9.01 5.97 -12.44
C GLY A 23 -7.63 5.95 -13.10
N ARG A 24 -6.63 5.54 -12.31
CA ARG A 24 -5.25 5.43 -12.78
C ARG A 24 -5.16 4.37 -13.88
N GLN A 25 -4.48 4.74 -14.96
CA GLN A 25 -4.20 3.79 -16.05
C GLN A 25 -3.09 2.83 -15.64
N LEU A 26 -3.11 1.65 -16.22
CA LEU A 26 -2.04 0.66 -16.04
C LEU A 26 -0.78 1.13 -16.78
N GLU A 27 0.34 1.07 -16.11
CA GLU A 27 1.66 1.33 -16.70
C GLU A 27 2.34 -0.01 -17.00
N ASP A 28 2.74 -0.21 -18.25
CA ASP A 28 3.33 -1.49 -18.71
C ASP A 28 4.57 -1.86 -17.88
N LYS A 29 5.43 -0.88 -17.57
CA LYS A 29 6.63 -1.10 -16.76
C LYS A 29 6.29 -1.64 -15.37
N ALA A 30 5.39 -0.98 -14.65
CA ALA A 30 4.98 -1.40 -13.31
C ALA A 30 4.28 -2.77 -13.34
N TRP A 31 3.56 -3.05 -14.41
CA TRP A 31 2.90 -4.33 -14.59
C TRP A 31 3.92 -5.46 -14.80
N ASP A 32 4.92 -5.26 -15.65
CA ASP A 32 5.99 -6.25 -15.89
C ASP A 32 6.80 -6.47 -14.61
N GLU A 33 7.11 -5.42 -13.84
CA GLU A 33 7.80 -5.49 -12.56
C GLU A 33 7.02 -6.33 -11.55
N VAL A 34 5.72 -6.08 -11.37
CA VAL A 34 4.87 -6.84 -10.46
C VAL A 34 4.72 -8.28 -10.90
N ARG A 35 4.53 -8.53 -12.21
CA ARG A 35 4.44 -9.90 -12.75
C ARG A 35 5.71 -10.69 -12.53
N ALA A 36 6.85 -10.09 -12.79
CA ALA A 36 8.16 -10.71 -12.57
C ALA A 36 8.37 -11.05 -11.09
N LEU A 37 8.00 -10.13 -10.19
CA LEU A 37 8.11 -10.32 -8.74
C LEU A 37 7.18 -11.43 -8.22
N LEU A 38 5.97 -11.52 -8.73
CA LEU A 38 5.01 -12.54 -8.30
C LEU A 38 5.24 -13.91 -8.96
N GLY A 39 5.89 -13.96 -10.13
CA GLY A 39 6.16 -15.19 -10.86
C GLY A 39 4.91 -16.07 -11.00
N ASP A 40 5.06 -17.37 -10.74
CA ASP A 40 3.98 -18.37 -10.80
C ASP A 40 3.12 -18.47 -9.52
N ALA A 41 3.31 -17.57 -8.55
CA ALA A 41 2.52 -17.56 -7.32
C ALA A 41 1.02 -17.38 -7.63
N PRO A 42 0.12 -18.05 -6.90
CA PRO A 42 -1.31 -18.02 -7.20
C PRO A 42 -1.90 -16.61 -6.94
N ARG A 43 -2.73 -16.10 -7.87
CA ARG A 43 -3.38 -14.78 -7.75
C ARG A 43 -4.63 -14.86 -6.87
N ARG A 44 -4.45 -15.29 -5.61
CA ARG A 44 -5.55 -15.45 -4.64
C ARG A 44 -5.68 -14.20 -3.78
N ARG A 45 -6.93 -13.80 -3.49
CA ARG A 45 -7.25 -12.60 -2.71
C ARG A 45 -6.65 -12.61 -1.30
N ASP A 46 -6.57 -13.76 -0.65
CA ASP A 46 -6.00 -13.92 0.69
C ASP A 46 -4.48 -13.68 0.74
N LEU A 47 -3.80 -13.65 -0.40
CA LEU A 47 -2.37 -13.35 -0.51
C LEU A 47 -2.07 -11.85 -0.78
N LEU A 48 -3.08 -10.98 -0.78
CA LEU A 48 -2.89 -9.55 -1.08
C LEU A 48 -1.84 -8.91 -0.17
N ILE A 49 -1.93 -9.14 1.14
CA ILE A 49 -1.00 -8.57 2.12
C ILE A 49 0.43 -9.07 1.88
N GLU A 50 0.59 -10.35 1.56
CA GLU A 50 1.90 -10.92 1.24
C GLU A 50 2.52 -10.28 -0.01
N TYR A 51 1.71 -10.02 -1.04
CA TYR A 51 2.20 -9.37 -2.26
C TYR A 51 2.53 -7.91 -2.04
N LEU A 52 1.80 -7.20 -1.19
CA LEU A 52 2.16 -5.85 -0.76
C LEU A 52 3.52 -5.84 -0.04
N HIS A 53 3.78 -6.82 0.85
CA HIS A 53 5.10 -6.98 1.48
C HIS A 53 6.19 -7.21 0.44
N ARG A 54 6.01 -8.14 -0.49
CA ARG A 54 7.02 -8.41 -1.53
C ARG A 54 7.36 -7.17 -2.36
N ILE A 55 6.36 -6.37 -2.73
CA ILE A 55 6.58 -5.12 -3.46
C ILE A 55 7.35 -4.13 -2.59
N GLN A 56 6.92 -3.91 -1.34
CA GLN A 56 7.60 -2.98 -0.46
C GLN A 56 9.02 -3.41 -0.12
N ASP A 57 9.27 -4.70 0.14
CA ASP A 57 10.61 -5.23 0.44
C ASP A 57 11.57 -5.08 -0.76
N THR A 58 11.03 -5.14 -1.98
CA THR A 58 11.83 -5.01 -3.21
C THR A 58 12.10 -3.56 -3.57
N TYR A 59 11.08 -2.68 -3.47
CA TYR A 59 11.16 -1.30 -3.96
C TYR A 59 11.24 -0.26 -2.84
N GLY A 60 11.21 -0.68 -1.58
CA GLY A 60 11.26 0.18 -0.40
C GLY A 60 9.95 0.91 -0.09
N HIS A 61 8.97 0.86 -1.00
CA HIS A 61 7.67 1.51 -0.86
C HIS A 61 6.63 0.94 -1.82
N LEU A 62 5.37 1.29 -1.63
CA LEU A 62 4.27 0.96 -2.51
C LEU A 62 3.91 2.17 -3.38
N SER A 63 4.37 2.20 -4.64
CA SER A 63 3.98 3.27 -5.57
C SER A 63 2.53 3.10 -6.05
N ALA A 64 1.88 4.20 -6.43
CA ALA A 64 0.55 4.15 -7.01
C ALA A 64 0.49 3.32 -8.31
N ALA A 65 1.59 3.26 -9.08
CA ALA A 65 1.73 2.42 -10.27
C ALA A 65 1.75 0.93 -9.91
N HIS A 66 2.55 0.54 -8.91
CA HIS A 66 2.61 -0.85 -8.43
C HIS A 66 1.28 -1.33 -7.84
N LEU A 67 0.58 -0.47 -7.06
CA LEU A 67 -0.74 -0.81 -6.53
C LEU A 67 -1.78 -1.03 -7.65
N ARG A 68 -1.73 -0.22 -8.72
CA ARG A 68 -2.57 -0.42 -9.90
C ARG A 68 -2.25 -1.73 -10.62
N ALA A 69 -0.97 -2.02 -10.80
CA ALA A 69 -0.49 -3.24 -11.43
C ALA A 69 -0.89 -4.49 -10.62
N LEU A 70 -0.75 -4.44 -9.30
CA LEU A 70 -1.17 -5.52 -8.40
C LEU A 70 -2.68 -5.78 -8.48
N ALA A 71 -3.49 -4.71 -8.51
CA ALA A 71 -4.94 -4.82 -8.67
C ALA A 71 -5.32 -5.55 -9.97
N GLU A 72 -4.63 -5.25 -11.07
CA GLU A 72 -4.82 -5.92 -12.37
C GLU A 72 -4.44 -7.39 -12.31
N GLU A 73 -3.24 -7.71 -11.77
CA GLU A 73 -2.76 -9.08 -11.65
C GLU A 73 -3.67 -9.97 -10.79
N MET A 74 -4.18 -9.42 -9.70
CA MET A 74 -5.06 -10.13 -8.78
C MET A 74 -6.54 -10.10 -9.21
N ARG A 75 -6.90 -9.30 -10.22
CA ARG A 75 -8.28 -9.08 -10.68
C ARG A 75 -9.22 -8.60 -9.57
N ILE A 76 -8.73 -7.71 -8.74
CA ILE A 76 -9.50 -7.01 -7.69
C ILE A 76 -9.54 -5.50 -7.96
N SER A 77 -10.39 -4.77 -7.26
CA SER A 77 -10.50 -3.32 -7.48
C SER A 77 -9.27 -2.57 -6.95
N GLN A 78 -8.90 -1.46 -7.61
CA GLN A 78 -7.86 -0.56 -7.09
C GLN A 78 -8.17 -0.04 -5.69
N ALA A 79 -9.45 0.25 -5.42
CA ALA A 79 -9.90 0.73 -4.11
C ALA A 79 -9.55 -0.28 -3.02
N GLU A 80 -9.82 -1.57 -3.26
CA GLU A 80 -9.53 -2.64 -2.31
C GLU A 80 -8.03 -2.77 -2.02
N VAL A 81 -7.19 -2.75 -3.06
CA VAL A 81 -5.73 -2.80 -2.87
C VAL A 81 -5.25 -1.57 -2.09
N TYR A 82 -5.75 -0.38 -2.44
CA TYR A 82 -5.38 0.87 -1.77
C TYR A 82 -5.84 0.91 -0.32
N GLU A 83 -7.06 0.47 -0.03
CA GLU A 83 -7.59 0.40 1.34
C GLU A 83 -6.74 -0.51 2.22
N VAL A 84 -6.38 -1.70 1.74
CA VAL A 84 -5.50 -2.61 2.48
C VAL A 84 -4.10 -2.03 2.66
N ALA A 85 -3.51 -1.46 1.59
CA ALA A 85 -2.17 -0.86 1.65
C ALA A 85 -2.10 0.33 2.62
N THR A 86 -3.16 1.13 2.76
CA THR A 86 -3.19 2.29 3.66
C THR A 86 -3.67 1.98 5.07
N PHE A 87 -4.31 0.83 5.28
CA PHE A 87 -4.78 0.41 6.60
C PHE A 87 -3.64 0.06 7.55
N TYR A 88 -2.61 -0.61 7.05
CA TYR A 88 -1.49 -1.05 7.88
C TYR A 88 -0.38 -0.01 7.94
N ALA A 89 0.00 0.42 9.16
CA ALA A 89 1.08 1.38 9.39
C ALA A 89 2.47 0.89 8.90
N HIS A 90 2.58 -0.38 8.57
CA HIS A 90 3.80 -0.97 8.03
C HIS A 90 4.07 -0.55 6.58
N PHE A 91 3.04 -0.36 5.79
CA PHE A 91 3.17 -0.04 4.38
C PHE A 91 3.38 1.46 4.13
N ASP A 92 4.31 1.76 3.26
CA ASP A 92 4.66 3.11 2.83
C ASP A 92 4.08 3.36 1.42
N VAL A 93 2.86 3.88 1.36
CA VAL A 93 2.20 4.23 0.10
C VAL A 93 2.67 5.60 -0.36
N VAL A 94 3.34 5.65 -1.51
CA VAL A 94 3.87 6.88 -2.12
C VAL A 94 3.00 7.27 -3.31
N LYS A 95 2.44 8.49 -3.26
CA LYS A 95 1.63 9.05 -4.33
C LYS A 95 2.49 9.66 -5.42
N GLU A 96 1.87 9.96 -6.57
CA GLU A 96 2.56 10.67 -7.63
C GLU A 96 3.12 12.02 -7.16
N GLY A 97 4.40 12.26 -7.47
CA GLY A 97 5.08 13.50 -7.09
C GLY A 97 5.58 13.54 -5.64
N GLU A 98 5.30 12.53 -4.83
CA GLU A 98 5.88 12.40 -3.50
C GLU A 98 7.25 11.73 -3.55
N THR A 99 8.15 12.16 -2.67
CA THR A 99 9.48 11.54 -2.54
C THR A 99 9.36 10.22 -1.77
N PRO A 100 9.94 9.13 -2.28
CA PRO A 100 10.01 7.88 -1.53
C PRO A 100 10.69 8.05 -0.16
N PRO A 101 10.32 7.26 0.83
CA PRO A 101 10.98 7.28 2.12
C PRO A 101 12.45 6.87 2.00
N PRO A 102 13.33 7.32 2.92
CA PRO A 102 14.70 6.84 2.97
C PRO A 102 14.77 5.33 3.24
N ALA A 103 15.94 4.75 2.96
CA ALA A 103 16.16 3.29 3.03
C ALA A 103 15.89 2.70 4.42
N LEU A 104 16.11 3.48 5.48
CA LEU A 104 15.88 3.03 6.85
C LEU A 104 14.73 3.80 7.50
N THR A 105 13.79 3.06 8.08
CA THR A 105 12.71 3.62 8.90
C THR A 105 12.76 3.03 10.30
N ILE A 106 12.98 3.87 11.30
CA ILE A 106 12.89 3.50 12.72
C ILE A 106 11.47 3.78 13.20
N ARG A 107 10.83 2.76 13.75
CA ARG A 107 9.47 2.88 14.31
C ARG A 107 9.55 2.82 15.83
N VAL A 108 9.10 3.86 16.50
CA VAL A 108 9.04 3.99 17.97
C VAL A 108 7.61 3.82 18.42
N CYS A 109 7.34 2.81 19.22
CA CYS A 109 6.00 2.58 19.79
C CYS A 109 5.62 3.73 20.70
N ASP A 110 4.43 4.31 20.52
CA ASP A 110 3.87 5.40 21.32
C ASP A 110 2.63 4.98 22.13
N SER A 111 2.48 3.67 22.38
CA SER A 111 1.46 3.17 23.29
C SER A 111 1.75 3.55 24.73
N LEU A 112 0.71 3.57 25.58
CA LEU A 112 0.78 4.07 26.96
C LEU A 112 1.98 3.58 27.76
N SER A 113 2.26 2.27 27.76
CA SER A 113 3.41 1.70 28.47
C SER A 113 4.75 2.22 27.97
N CYS A 114 4.92 2.34 26.66
CA CYS A 114 6.14 2.86 26.06
C CYS A 114 6.27 4.37 26.28
N GLU A 115 5.17 5.12 26.25
CA GLU A 115 5.17 6.54 26.54
C GLU A 115 5.59 6.83 27.99
N LEU A 116 5.04 6.07 28.96
CA LEU A 116 5.46 6.13 30.36
C LEU A 116 6.92 5.73 30.57
N ALA A 117 7.46 4.84 29.73
CA ALA A 117 8.86 4.46 29.74
C ALA A 117 9.80 5.44 29.02
N GLY A 118 9.27 6.54 28.43
CA GLY A 118 10.08 7.59 27.81
C GLY A 118 10.19 7.52 26.27
N ALA A 119 9.26 6.87 25.59
CA ALA A 119 9.28 6.74 24.12
C ALA A 119 9.37 8.10 23.40
N GLN A 120 8.72 9.16 23.93
CA GLN A 120 8.80 10.49 23.33
C GLN A 120 10.22 11.06 23.39
N ALA A 121 10.92 10.90 24.54
CA ALA A 121 12.29 11.35 24.67
C ALA A 121 13.25 10.57 23.75
N LEU A 122 13.06 9.24 23.65
CA LEU A 122 13.80 8.41 22.72
C LEU A 122 13.58 8.86 21.27
N LYS A 123 12.33 9.10 20.88
CA LYS A 123 12.00 9.53 19.51
C LYS A 123 12.69 10.87 19.18
N SER A 124 12.61 11.87 20.08
CA SER A 124 13.28 13.16 19.87
C SER A 124 14.80 13.01 19.77
N ALA A 125 15.42 12.21 20.63
CA ALA A 125 16.86 11.97 20.57
C ALA A 125 17.30 11.29 19.26
N LEU A 126 16.48 10.39 18.71
CA LEU A 126 16.74 9.76 17.41
C LEU A 126 16.59 10.77 16.26
N GLU A 127 15.58 11.62 16.30
CA GLU A 127 15.35 12.67 15.29
C GLU A 127 16.48 13.71 15.29
N ASP A 128 16.99 14.08 16.45
CA ASP A 128 18.08 15.04 16.59
C ASP A 128 19.46 14.46 16.22
N GLY A 129 19.64 13.15 16.41
CA GLY A 129 20.93 12.48 16.24
C GLY A 129 21.14 11.82 14.87
N LEU A 130 20.12 11.72 14.02
CA LEU A 130 20.18 11.01 12.74
C LEU A 130 19.94 11.94 11.56
N ASP A 131 20.58 11.64 10.41
CA ASP A 131 20.34 12.38 9.17
C ASP A 131 18.96 11.98 8.60
N PRO A 132 17.99 12.92 8.48
CA PRO A 132 16.67 12.63 7.95
C PRO A 132 16.68 12.22 6.47
N ALA A 133 17.76 12.46 5.74
CA ALA A 133 17.93 11.96 4.38
C ALA A 133 18.21 10.46 4.31
N GLU A 134 18.81 9.90 5.35
CA GLU A 134 19.15 8.48 5.42
C GLU A 134 18.16 7.67 6.28
N VAL A 135 17.64 8.29 7.33
CA VAL A 135 16.82 7.61 8.34
C VAL A 135 15.58 8.40 8.67
N ARG A 136 14.44 7.75 8.57
CA ARG A 136 13.14 8.30 8.98
C ARG A 136 12.74 7.71 10.34
N VAL A 137 12.37 8.55 11.29
CA VAL A 137 11.85 8.14 12.61
C VAL A 137 10.35 8.38 12.68
N LEU A 138 9.56 7.34 12.91
CA LEU A 138 8.11 7.40 12.95
C LEU A 138 7.54 6.87 14.26
N ARG A 139 6.38 7.39 14.64
CA ARG A 139 5.54 6.74 15.66
C ARG A 139 4.94 5.45 15.08
N ALA A 140 4.79 4.45 15.93
CA ALA A 140 4.21 3.17 15.54
C ALA A 140 3.17 2.70 16.57
N PRO A 141 2.16 1.94 16.12
CA PRO A 141 1.24 1.27 17.03
C PRO A 141 1.98 0.22 17.87
N CYS A 142 1.31 -0.27 18.92
CA CYS A 142 1.87 -1.25 19.82
C CYS A 142 2.39 -2.50 19.07
N MET A 143 3.64 -2.85 19.31
CA MET A 143 4.32 -4.01 18.73
C MET A 143 4.24 -5.27 19.63
N GLY A 144 3.59 -5.18 20.79
CA GLY A 144 3.42 -6.31 21.72
C GLY A 144 4.72 -6.79 22.39
N ARG A 145 5.75 -5.92 22.52
CA ARG A 145 7.08 -6.26 23.04
C ARG A 145 7.43 -5.47 24.31
N CYS A 146 6.44 -5.22 25.17
CA CYS A 146 6.62 -4.42 26.40
C CYS A 146 7.43 -5.11 27.51
N ASP A 147 7.63 -6.41 27.38
CA ASP A 147 8.26 -7.30 28.36
C ASP A 147 9.72 -7.67 27.99
N THR A 148 10.27 -7.04 26.97
CA THR A 148 11.61 -7.35 26.45
C THR A 148 12.56 -6.17 26.56
#